data_c6dbc81445af4d45d2245d7fbbe42079
#
_entry.id   c6dbc81445af4d45d2245d7fbbe42079
#
_cell.length_a   1.000
_cell.length_b   1.000
_cell.length_c   1.000
_cell.angle_alpha   90.00
_cell.angle_beta   90.00
_cell.angle_gamma   90.00
#
_symmetry.space_group_name_H-M   'P 1'
#
loop_
_entity.id
_entity.type
_entity.pdbx_description
1 polymer ?
#
loop_
_entity_poly.entity_id
_entity_poly.type
_entity_poly.pdbx_seq_one_letter_code
_entity_poly.pdbx_strand_id
1 'polypeptide(L)'
;MKKTLLISILALSLLFTGCTGESAGENEMSLLAINVRKADALLLRCGTSAYLIDTGTKKSADDMLAVLRGEGITRLNGVILTHTHADHVGGLKALLESGIEIENIYTSKYYVLKKEDGKHPVDKAIKKKDYEVTYLAAGDTLPLDGGKLTVVGPLEKNEEAENCNSLVLLAEGGGGSILLTGDMEFPEEASLLDAGLIPHADVLKIANHGESDATSDALVAAVSPSLAVISTNTVDEPDTPDPRVMRLLSGANIPVLITQDSEKGVLVILRNGEIITEIK
;
A
#
# COMPACT_ATOMS: atom_id res chain seq x y z
N MET A 1 -51.71 -3.92 35.51
CA MET A 1 -50.51 -3.40 36.16
C MET A 1 -49.42 -3.33 35.12
N LYS A 2 -49.13 -2.15 34.55
CA LYS A 2 -48.07 -1.94 33.54
C LYS A 2 -46.80 -1.61 34.31
N LYS A 3 -45.74 -2.42 34.12
CA LYS A 3 -44.40 -2.14 34.66
C LYS A 3 -43.66 -1.25 33.64
N THR A 4 -43.39 -0.02 34.01
CA THR A 4 -42.57 0.93 33.26
C THR A 4 -41.11 0.63 33.54
N LEU A 5 -40.34 0.31 32.49
CA LEU A 5 -38.90 0.12 32.57
C LEU A 5 -38.21 1.45 32.34
N LEU A 6 -37.59 2.02 33.36
CA LEU A 6 -36.74 3.22 33.26
C LEU A 6 -35.37 2.79 32.71
N ILE A 7 -35.02 3.24 31.51
CA ILE A 7 -33.66 3.12 30.97
C ILE A 7 -32.92 4.41 31.36
N SER A 8 -31.97 4.29 32.28
CA SER A 8 -31.04 5.38 32.62
C SER A 8 -29.96 5.46 31.58
N ILE A 9 -29.99 6.50 30.75
CA ILE A 9 -28.88 6.83 29.82
C ILE A 9 -27.84 7.58 30.65
N LEU A 10 -26.71 6.91 30.91
CA LEU A 10 -25.52 7.50 31.51
C LEU A 10 -24.70 8.19 30.40
N ALA A 11 -24.84 9.51 30.27
CA ALA A 11 -24.01 10.31 29.39
C ALA A 11 -22.61 10.44 30.02
N LEU A 12 -21.62 9.71 29.45
CA LEU A 12 -20.21 9.85 29.82
C LEU A 12 -19.60 10.98 28.98
N SER A 13 -19.47 12.17 29.59
CA SER A 13 -18.75 13.30 29.01
C SER A 13 -17.25 13.03 29.09
N LEU A 14 -16.64 12.62 27.96
CA LEU A 14 -15.18 12.56 27.80
C LEU A 14 -14.67 13.98 27.51
N LEU A 15 -13.95 14.53 28.48
CA LEU A 15 -13.14 15.74 28.35
C LEU A 15 -11.95 15.43 27.41
N PHE A 16 -11.96 16.03 26.23
CA PHE A 16 -10.79 16.05 25.35
C PHE A 16 -9.71 16.95 25.98
N THR A 17 -8.68 16.36 26.52
CA THR A 17 -7.41 17.04 26.82
C THR A 17 -6.41 16.72 25.72
N GLY A 18 -5.90 17.78 25.12
CA GLY A 18 -4.64 17.98 24.41
C GLY A 18 -4.07 16.85 23.55
N CYS A 19 -3.92 17.12 22.26
CA CYS A 19 -3.07 16.38 21.34
C CYS A 19 -1.61 16.34 21.84
N THR A 20 -1.27 15.26 22.52
CA THR A 20 0.11 14.76 22.53
C THR A 20 0.11 13.64 21.48
N GLY A 21 0.95 13.74 20.45
CA GLY A 21 1.12 12.66 19.48
C GLY A 21 1.43 11.37 20.25
N GLU A 22 0.47 10.45 20.30
CA GLU A 22 0.73 9.11 20.79
C GLU A 22 1.74 8.49 19.85
N SER A 23 2.92 8.15 20.36
CA SER A 23 3.84 7.24 19.71
C SER A 23 3.05 5.96 19.42
N ALA A 24 3.07 5.49 18.18
CA ALA A 24 2.53 4.18 17.83
C ALA A 24 3.01 3.17 18.89
N GLY A 25 2.09 2.40 19.48
CA GLY A 25 2.46 1.44 20.53
C GLY A 25 3.50 0.46 20.02
N GLU A 26 4.40 -0.01 20.87
CA GLU A 26 5.55 -0.87 20.52
C GLU A 26 5.20 -2.12 19.69
N ASN A 27 3.90 -2.42 19.50
CA ASN A 27 3.37 -3.57 18.76
C ASN A 27 2.26 -3.18 17.78
N GLU A 28 2.43 -2.12 17.01
CA GLU A 28 1.46 -1.70 16.02
C GLU A 28 2.12 -1.46 14.66
N MET A 29 1.50 -2.01 13.61
CA MET A 29 1.81 -1.69 12.23
C MET A 29 0.55 -1.18 11.53
N SER A 30 0.65 -0.16 10.70
CA SER A 30 -0.49 0.39 9.98
C SER A 30 -0.18 0.62 8.52
N LEU A 31 -1.20 0.40 7.68
CA LEU A 31 -1.20 0.72 6.26
C LEU A 31 -2.35 1.69 5.98
N LEU A 32 -2.03 2.91 5.56
CA LEU A 32 -3.00 3.85 5.00
C LEU A 32 -2.91 3.80 3.48
N ALA A 33 -3.90 3.18 2.84
CA ALA A 33 -4.07 3.26 1.39
C ALA A 33 -4.77 4.59 1.08
N ILE A 34 -4.01 5.55 0.57
CA ILE A 34 -4.48 6.92 0.33
C ILE A 34 -5.40 6.93 -0.90
N ASN A 35 -6.52 7.66 -0.82
CA ASN A 35 -7.39 7.85 -1.98
C ASN A 35 -6.74 8.83 -2.97
N VAL A 36 -5.99 8.27 -3.90
CA VAL A 36 -5.36 8.96 -5.02
C VAL A 36 -6.01 8.57 -6.35
N ARG A 37 -7.30 8.17 -6.30
CA ARG A 37 -8.12 7.65 -7.40
C ARG A 37 -7.66 6.23 -7.82
N LYS A 38 -7.68 5.87 -9.13
CA LYS A 38 -7.07 4.63 -9.61
C LYS A 38 -5.56 4.83 -9.70
N ALA A 39 -4.88 4.65 -8.57
CA ALA A 39 -3.45 4.80 -8.42
C ALA A 39 -3.02 4.29 -7.03
N ASP A 40 -1.73 4.04 -6.82
CA ASP A 40 -1.22 3.62 -5.52
C ASP A 40 -0.39 4.71 -4.85
N ALA A 41 -0.72 4.98 -3.60
CA ALA A 41 0.10 5.69 -2.62
C ALA A 41 -0.23 5.12 -1.24
N LEU A 42 0.67 4.29 -0.72
CA LEU A 42 0.44 3.49 0.47
C LEU A 42 1.42 3.91 1.56
N LEU A 43 0.94 4.50 2.64
CA LEU A 43 1.76 4.85 3.80
C LEU A 43 1.78 3.69 4.77
N LEU A 44 2.94 3.02 4.88
CA LEU A 44 3.21 1.96 5.84
C LEU A 44 3.96 2.53 7.04
N ARG A 45 3.43 2.31 8.24
CA ARG A 45 4.10 2.69 9.50
C ARG A 45 4.22 1.50 10.44
N CYS A 46 5.36 1.40 11.13
CA CYS A 46 5.56 0.46 12.23
C CYS A 46 6.53 1.09 13.23
N GLY A 47 6.11 1.28 14.47
CA GLY A 47 6.87 2.03 15.46
C GLY A 47 7.25 3.42 14.97
N THR A 48 8.56 3.71 14.89
CA THR A 48 9.10 4.98 14.39
C THR A 48 9.37 4.97 12.88
N SER A 49 9.21 3.83 12.21
CA SER A 49 9.44 3.70 10.77
C SER A 49 8.22 4.14 9.96
N ALA A 50 8.47 4.87 8.88
CA ALA A 50 7.48 5.26 7.88
C ALA A 50 8.02 5.08 6.47
N TYR A 51 7.32 4.32 5.64
CA TYR A 51 7.60 4.15 4.21
C TYR A 51 6.40 4.57 3.39
N LEU A 52 6.64 5.23 2.28
CA LEU A 52 5.64 5.46 1.27
C LEU A 52 5.90 4.51 0.09
N ILE A 53 4.95 3.61 -0.18
CA ILE A 53 5.00 2.70 -1.31
C ILE A 53 4.15 3.33 -2.42
N ASP A 54 4.79 3.66 -3.52
CA ASP A 54 4.26 4.44 -4.63
C ASP A 54 3.79 5.85 -4.26
N THR A 55 3.49 6.68 -5.25
CA THR A 55 3.26 8.12 -5.07
C THR A 55 2.02 8.64 -5.80
N GLY A 56 1.21 7.73 -6.34
CA GLY A 56 0.04 8.09 -7.12
C GLY A 56 0.37 8.75 -8.45
N THR A 57 -0.65 9.35 -9.05
CA THR A 57 -0.50 10.11 -10.29
C THR A 57 0.06 11.51 -10.04
N LYS A 58 0.54 12.14 -11.10
CA LYS A 58 0.88 13.57 -11.03
C LYS A 58 -0.32 14.46 -10.66
N LYS A 59 -1.54 14.04 -11.01
CA LYS A 59 -2.77 14.84 -10.75
C LYS A 59 -3.21 14.70 -9.29
N SER A 60 -2.97 13.57 -8.66
CA SER A 60 -3.32 13.30 -7.26
C SER A 60 -2.18 13.62 -6.27
N ALA A 61 -1.08 14.19 -6.75
CA ALA A 61 0.08 14.47 -5.90
C ALA A 61 -0.24 15.41 -4.73
N ASP A 62 -1.06 16.44 -4.96
CA ASP A 62 -1.44 17.39 -3.91
C ASP A 62 -2.35 16.73 -2.86
N ASP A 63 -3.24 15.82 -3.26
CA ASP A 63 -4.10 15.05 -2.35
C ASP A 63 -3.24 14.12 -1.50
N MET A 64 -2.32 13.36 -2.11
CA MET A 64 -1.35 12.54 -1.39
C MET A 64 -0.57 13.36 -0.35
N LEU A 65 -0.02 14.52 -0.75
CA LEU A 65 0.75 15.38 0.15
C LEU A 65 -0.11 15.96 1.28
N ALA A 66 -1.38 16.30 1.00
CA ALA A 66 -2.30 16.79 2.02
C ALA A 66 -2.56 15.70 3.07
N VAL A 67 -2.75 14.44 2.65
CA VAL A 67 -2.93 13.31 3.56
C VAL A 67 -1.66 13.06 4.38
N LEU A 68 -0.48 13.00 3.74
CA LEU A 68 0.79 12.80 4.45
C LEU A 68 1.02 13.87 5.53
N ARG A 69 0.75 15.15 5.23
CA ARG A 69 0.84 16.24 6.21
C ARG A 69 -0.20 16.11 7.31
N GLY A 70 -1.43 15.71 6.96
CA GLY A 70 -2.50 15.46 7.93
C GLY A 70 -2.18 14.33 8.90
N GLU A 71 -1.43 13.32 8.44
CA GLU A 71 -0.89 12.21 9.24
C GLU A 71 0.40 12.60 10.00
N GLY A 72 0.84 13.86 9.91
CA GLY A 72 2.02 14.36 10.59
C GLY A 72 3.35 13.89 10.01
N ILE A 73 3.36 13.41 8.76
CA ILE A 73 4.59 12.93 8.12
C ILE A 73 5.49 14.10 7.75
N THR A 74 6.61 14.19 8.44
CA THR A 74 7.70 15.15 8.15
C THR A 74 8.95 14.46 7.62
N ARG A 75 9.06 13.14 7.81
CA ARG A 75 10.17 12.28 7.38
C ARG A 75 9.66 10.90 6.95
N LEU A 76 10.29 10.34 5.94
CA LEU A 76 10.10 8.97 5.47
C LEU A 76 11.46 8.25 5.50
N ASN A 77 11.50 7.04 6.05
CA ASN A 77 12.68 6.16 5.98
C ASN A 77 12.94 5.70 4.54
N GLY A 78 11.89 5.71 3.72
CA GLY A 78 12.06 5.48 2.30
C GLY A 78 10.79 5.69 1.51
N VAL A 79 11.00 5.93 0.22
CA VAL A 79 9.97 5.84 -0.81
C VAL A 79 10.29 4.62 -1.65
N ILE A 80 9.35 3.69 -1.77
CA ILE A 80 9.51 2.46 -2.54
C ILE A 80 8.64 2.59 -3.78
N LEU A 81 9.24 2.56 -4.95
CA LEU A 81 8.55 2.59 -6.24
C LEU A 81 8.44 1.15 -6.75
N THR A 82 7.23 0.62 -6.83
CA THR A 82 7.02 -0.78 -7.21
C THR A 82 7.41 -1.03 -8.66
N HIS A 83 6.96 -0.16 -9.56
CA HIS A 83 7.28 -0.18 -11.00
C HIS A 83 7.15 1.23 -11.58
N THR A 84 7.18 1.38 -12.94
CA THR A 84 7.39 2.72 -13.56
C THR A 84 6.14 3.41 -14.09
N HIS A 85 4.96 2.82 -13.97
CA HIS A 85 3.74 3.44 -14.48
C HIS A 85 3.39 4.74 -13.77
N ALA A 86 2.70 5.62 -14.49
CA ALA A 86 2.48 7.00 -14.06
C ALA A 86 1.55 7.14 -12.84
N ASP A 87 0.73 6.15 -12.57
CA ASP A 87 -0.17 6.03 -11.42
C ASP A 87 0.54 5.51 -10.16
N HIS A 88 1.81 5.13 -10.28
CA HIS A 88 2.69 4.74 -9.16
C HIS A 88 3.78 5.77 -8.89
N VAL A 89 4.40 6.33 -9.95
CA VAL A 89 5.56 7.24 -9.79
C VAL A 89 5.24 8.70 -10.09
N GLY A 90 4.00 9.01 -10.48
CA GLY A 90 3.64 10.33 -10.99
C GLY A 90 3.75 11.47 -9.98
N GLY A 91 3.51 11.20 -8.70
CA GLY A 91 3.61 12.15 -7.60
C GLY A 91 5.02 12.36 -7.06
N LEU A 92 6.00 11.52 -7.45
CA LEU A 92 7.35 11.53 -6.86
C LEU A 92 7.99 12.92 -6.92
N LYS A 93 7.88 13.61 -8.06
CA LYS A 93 8.48 14.95 -8.18
C LYS A 93 7.90 15.93 -7.14
N ALA A 94 6.59 15.94 -6.94
CA ALA A 94 5.94 16.80 -5.96
C ALA A 94 6.36 16.42 -4.53
N LEU A 95 6.48 15.14 -4.24
CA LEU A 95 6.98 14.65 -2.97
C LEU A 95 8.41 15.11 -2.68
N LEU A 96 9.32 15.01 -3.66
CA LEU A 96 10.71 15.49 -3.53
C LEU A 96 10.83 17.02 -3.38
N GLU A 97 9.81 17.77 -3.80
CA GLU A 97 9.73 19.23 -3.68
C GLU A 97 8.89 19.68 -2.45
N SER A 98 8.29 18.74 -1.68
CA SER A 98 7.31 19.02 -0.63
C SER A 98 7.89 19.53 0.69
N GLY A 99 9.19 19.32 0.93
CA GLY A 99 9.85 19.56 2.21
C GLY A 99 9.79 18.39 3.19
N ILE A 100 9.11 17.29 2.86
CA ILE A 100 9.19 16.03 3.62
C ILE A 100 10.60 15.47 3.42
N GLU A 101 11.30 15.14 4.51
CA GLU A 101 12.60 14.50 4.45
C GLU A 101 12.47 13.06 3.97
N ILE A 102 13.28 12.65 2.99
CA ILE A 102 13.30 11.29 2.45
C ILE A 102 14.70 10.76 2.60
N GLU A 103 14.88 9.66 3.34
CA GLU A 103 16.21 9.07 3.57
C GLU A 103 16.68 8.28 2.34
N ASN A 104 15.79 7.46 1.76
CA ASN A 104 16.15 6.54 0.71
C ASN A 104 15.05 6.49 -0.36
N ILE A 105 15.44 6.21 -1.60
CA ILE A 105 14.52 5.85 -2.69
C ILE A 105 14.86 4.44 -3.14
N TYR A 106 13.87 3.57 -3.14
CA TYR A 106 13.99 2.18 -3.52
C TYR A 106 13.17 1.88 -4.76
N THR A 107 13.61 0.96 -5.58
CA THR A 107 12.86 0.44 -6.72
C THR A 107 13.32 -0.96 -7.08
N SER A 108 12.55 -1.66 -7.93
CA SER A 108 12.93 -2.98 -8.45
C SER A 108 14.26 -2.92 -9.21
N LYS A 109 15.12 -3.93 -9.05
CA LYS A 109 16.31 -4.09 -9.90
C LYS A 109 15.97 -4.25 -11.38
N TYR A 110 14.71 -4.58 -11.67
CA TYR A 110 14.18 -4.69 -13.02
C TYR A 110 13.48 -3.42 -13.50
N TYR A 111 13.56 -2.36 -12.70
CA TYR A 111 13.06 -1.05 -13.05
C TYR A 111 13.68 -0.57 -14.37
N VAL A 112 12.84 -0.35 -15.36
CA VAL A 112 13.28 0.09 -16.68
C VAL A 112 13.37 1.62 -16.71
N LEU A 113 14.51 2.17 -16.30
CA LEU A 113 14.79 3.61 -16.34
C LEU A 113 14.84 4.19 -17.76
N LYS A 114 14.83 3.36 -18.80
CA LYS A 114 15.01 3.78 -20.17
C LYS A 114 13.71 3.66 -20.97
N LYS A 115 13.00 4.76 -21.15
CA LYS A 115 12.46 5.00 -22.50
C LYS A 115 13.66 5.14 -23.46
N GLU A 116 13.49 4.75 -24.71
CA GLU A 116 14.53 4.76 -25.77
C GLU A 116 15.32 6.09 -25.88
N ASP A 117 14.81 7.18 -25.32
CA ASP A 117 15.42 8.51 -25.26
C ASP A 117 16.13 8.86 -23.92
N GLY A 118 16.22 7.93 -22.98
CA GLY A 118 16.92 8.09 -21.71
C GLY A 118 16.31 9.12 -20.74
N LYS A 119 15.02 9.42 -20.87
CA LYS A 119 14.38 10.55 -20.15
C LYS A 119 13.12 10.15 -19.38
N HIS A 120 13.19 9.12 -18.52
CA HIS A 120 12.06 8.85 -17.63
C HIS A 120 11.85 10.04 -16.68
N PRO A 121 10.60 10.50 -16.42
CA PRO A 121 10.31 11.60 -15.51
C PRO A 121 10.88 11.41 -14.11
N VAL A 122 10.91 10.18 -13.62
CA VAL A 122 11.48 9.78 -12.33
C VAL A 122 12.97 10.07 -12.26
N ASP A 123 13.75 9.67 -13.29
CA ASP A 123 15.19 9.93 -13.34
C ASP A 123 15.53 11.41 -13.27
N LYS A 124 14.72 12.24 -13.96
CA LYS A 124 14.94 13.68 -13.93
C LYS A 124 14.67 14.27 -12.54
N ALA A 125 13.62 13.79 -11.87
CA ALA A 125 13.26 14.26 -10.54
C ALA A 125 14.35 13.87 -9.52
N ILE A 126 14.80 12.62 -9.56
CA ILE A 126 15.82 12.09 -8.65
C ILE A 126 17.17 12.78 -8.87
N LYS A 127 17.69 12.82 -10.12
CA LYS A 127 18.97 13.47 -10.44
C LYS A 127 19.01 14.94 -10.09
N LYS A 128 17.90 15.66 -10.26
CA LYS A 128 17.83 17.09 -9.90
C LYS A 128 18.00 17.35 -8.41
N LYS A 129 17.69 16.35 -7.57
CA LYS A 129 17.73 16.43 -6.10
C LYS A 129 18.90 15.67 -5.48
N ASP A 130 19.76 15.07 -6.30
CA ASP A 130 20.96 14.33 -5.87
C ASP A 130 20.65 13.12 -4.96
N TYR A 131 19.49 12.47 -5.16
CA TYR A 131 19.17 11.23 -4.47
C TYR A 131 19.82 10.03 -5.15
N GLU A 132 20.34 9.12 -4.35
CA GLU A 132 20.73 7.80 -4.79
C GLU A 132 19.53 6.85 -4.75
N VAL A 133 19.45 5.94 -5.73
CA VAL A 133 18.40 4.91 -5.82
C VAL A 133 19.00 3.57 -5.43
N THR A 134 18.38 2.90 -4.48
CA THR A 134 18.73 1.53 -4.11
C THR A 134 17.82 0.55 -4.85
N TYR A 135 18.42 -0.39 -5.57
CA TYR A 135 17.70 -1.41 -6.34
C TYR A 135 17.47 -2.65 -5.49
N LEU A 136 16.19 -3.05 -5.37
CA LEU A 136 15.75 -4.19 -4.58
C LEU A 136 15.51 -5.42 -5.45
N ALA A 137 15.77 -6.59 -4.89
CA ALA A 137 15.54 -7.90 -5.48
C ALA A 137 14.79 -8.81 -4.51
N ALA A 138 14.15 -9.86 -5.01
CA ALA A 138 13.57 -10.90 -4.18
C ALA A 138 14.57 -11.44 -3.15
N GLY A 139 14.15 -11.51 -1.89
CA GLY A 139 14.97 -11.88 -0.73
C GLY A 139 15.58 -10.70 0.03
N ASP A 140 15.63 -9.49 -0.54
CA ASP A 140 16.08 -8.30 0.19
C ASP A 140 15.11 -7.92 1.30
N THR A 141 15.62 -7.28 2.35
CA THR A 141 14.83 -6.82 3.48
C THR A 141 15.12 -5.36 3.83
N LEU A 142 14.08 -4.65 4.22
CA LEU A 142 14.19 -3.30 4.76
C LEU A 142 13.75 -3.29 6.23
N PRO A 143 14.39 -2.48 7.09
CA PRO A 143 14.06 -2.42 8.50
C PRO A 143 12.70 -1.77 8.73
N LEU A 144 11.88 -2.36 9.61
CA LEU A 144 10.75 -1.72 10.25
C LEU A 144 10.98 -1.74 11.76
N ASP A 145 10.68 -0.66 12.44
CA ASP A 145 10.78 -0.61 13.92
C ASP A 145 9.69 -1.52 14.53
N GLY A 146 10.13 -2.63 15.15
CA GLY A 146 9.22 -3.69 15.62
C GLY A 146 8.70 -4.64 14.53
N GLY A 147 9.30 -4.64 13.32
CA GLY A 147 8.88 -5.47 12.22
C GLY A 147 9.95 -5.68 11.14
N LYS A 148 9.50 -6.11 9.97
CA LYS A 148 10.37 -6.36 8.81
C LYS A 148 9.57 -6.15 7.51
N LEU A 149 10.19 -5.58 6.50
CA LEU A 149 9.67 -5.50 5.13
C LEU A 149 10.55 -6.36 4.23
N THR A 150 9.99 -7.40 3.64
CA THR A 150 10.70 -8.36 2.78
C THR A 150 10.24 -8.23 1.34
N VAL A 151 11.17 -8.22 0.41
CA VAL A 151 10.88 -8.28 -1.04
C VAL A 151 10.63 -9.73 -1.42
N VAL A 152 9.42 -10.04 -1.86
CA VAL A 152 8.99 -11.39 -2.29
C VAL A 152 9.26 -11.59 -3.78
N GLY A 153 9.02 -10.58 -4.59
CA GLY A 153 9.17 -10.57 -6.04
C GLY A 153 9.55 -9.19 -6.59
N PRO A 154 9.83 -9.10 -7.89
CA PRO A 154 9.80 -10.17 -8.89
C PRO A 154 11.07 -11.04 -8.86
N LEU A 155 10.95 -12.31 -9.34
CA LEU A 155 12.07 -13.25 -9.39
C LEU A 155 12.98 -12.96 -10.59
N GLU A 156 12.36 -12.61 -11.71
CA GLU A 156 13.05 -12.32 -12.97
C GLU A 156 12.41 -11.13 -13.69
N LYS A 157 13.12 -10.58 -14.67
CA LYS A 157 12.62 -9.47 -15.47
C LYS A 157 11.60 -9.98 -16.49
N ASN A 158 10.44 -9.34 -16.54
CA ASN A 158 9.52 -9.49 -17.65
C ASN A 158 9.79 -8.39 -18.69
N GLU A 159 10.07 -8.79 -19.94
CA GLU A 159 10.38 -7.86 -21.02
C GLU A 159 9.12 -7.37 -21.75
N GLU A 160 7.97 -8.03 -21.57
CA GLU A 160 6.74 -7.77 -22.30
C GLU A 160 5.73 -6.96 -21.49
N ALA A 161 5.66 -7.19 -20.17
CA ALA A 161 4.72 -6.57 -19.26
C ALA A 161 5.43 -5.84 -18.10
N GLU A 162 5.39 -4.52 -18.10
CA GLU A 162 6.02 -3.70 -17.06
C GLU A 162 5.44 -3.96 -15.68
N ASN A 163 4.12 -4.22 -15.58
CA ASN A 163 3.43 -4.56 -14.35
C ASN A 163 4.03 -5.79 -13.67
N CYS A 164 4.47 -6.78 -14.46
CA CYS A 164 5.16 -7.97 -13.96
C CYS A 164 6.57 -7.70 -13.39
N ASN A 165 7.07 -6.48 -13.43
CA ASN A 165 8.29 -6.06 -12.75
C ASN A 165 8.02 -5.35 -11.42
N SER A 166 6.77 -5.34 -10.96
CA SER A 166 6.36 -4.74 -9.69
C SER A 166 7.02 -5.40 -8.50
N LEU A 167 7.55 -4.60 -7.57
CA LEU A 167 7.95 -5.13 -6.27
C LEU A 167 6.74 -5.69 -5.53
N VAL A 168 6.83 -6.95 -5.15
CA VAL A 168 5.91 -7.60 -4.21
C VAL A 168 6.56 -7.58 -2.84
N LEU A 169 5.89 -7.00 -1.85
CA LEU A 169 6.45 -6.73 -0.54
C LEU A 169 5.60 -7.39 0.55
N LEU A 170 6.24 -8.10 1.47
CA LEU A 170 5.63 -8.59 2.70
C LEU A 170 6.06 -7.70 3.86
N ALA A 171 5.12 -7.00 4.48
CA ALA A 171 5.32 -6.27 5.72
C ALA A 171 4.85 -7.13 6.89
N GLU A 172 5.72 -7.35 7.87
CA GLU A 172 5.45 -8.10 9.10
C GLU A 172 5.64 -7.17 10.30
N GLY A 173 4.65 -7.07 11.17
CA GLY A 173 4.68 -6.22 12.37
C GLY A 173 3.31 -6.16 13.06
N GLY A 174 3.24 -5.64 14.28
CA GLY A 174 1.97 -5.53 15.01
C GLY A 174 1.32 -6.87 15.34
N GLY A 175 2.04 -7.99 15.21
CA GLY A 175 1.52 -9.35 15.39
C GLY A 175 0.78 -9.90 14.17
N GLY A 176 0.94 -9.26 12.99
CA GLY A 176 0.34 -9.72 11.74
C GLY A 176 1.18 -9.34 10.51
N SER A 177 0.61 -9.50 9.33
CA SER A 177 1.31 -9.32 8.06
C SER A 177 0.43 -8.73 6.96
N ILE A 178 1.05 -7.95 6.07
CA ILE A 178 0.42 -7.32 4.90
C ILE A 178 1.21 -7.67 3.65
N LEU A 179 0.57 -8.27 2.66
CA LEU A 179 1.16 -8.47 1.34
C LEU A 179 0.75 -7.33 0.40
N LEU A 180 1.74 -6.59 -0.10
CA LEU A 180 1.60 -5.50 -1.05
C LEU A 180 2.09 -6.01 -2.41
N THR A 181 1.22 -6.08 -3.40
CA THR A 181 1.49 -6.76 -4.66
C THR A 181 1.82 -5.83 -5.83
N GLY A 182 1.77 -4.50 -5.62
CA GLY A 182 1.87 -3.55 -6.71
C GLY A 182 0.85 -3.89 -7.80
N ASP A 183 1.30 -3.88 -9.04
CA ASP A 183 0.50 -4.25 -10.21
C ASP A 183 0.89 -5.63 -10.79
N MET A 184 1.35 -6.53 -9.92
CA MET A 184 1.67 -7.91 -10.30
C MET A 184 0.54 -8.54 -11.12
N GLU A 185 0.83 -8.94 -12.35
CA GLU A 185 -0.09 -9.68 -13.22
C GLU A 185 0.14 -11.20 -13.15
N PHE A 186 -0.74 -11.98 -13.79
CA PHE A 186 -0.69 -13.44 -13.78
C PHE A 186 0.69 -14.06 -14.10
N PRO A 187 1.52 -13.56 -15.04
CA PRO A 187 2.83 -14.16 -15.30
C PRO A 187 3.78 -14.12 -14.10
N GLU A 188 3.86 -12.97 -13.39
CA GLU A 188 4.68 -12.86 -12.19
C GLU A 188 4.07 -13.65 -11.03
N GLU A 189 2.73 -13.56 -10.86
CA GLU A 189 2.01 -14.32 -9.87
C GLU A 189 2.26 -15.84 -10.01
N ALA A 190 2.17 -16.37 -11.24
CA ALA A 190 2.45 -17.77 -11.53
C ALA A 190 3.89 -18.15 -11.19
N SER A 191 4.86 -17.29 -11.53
CA SER A 191 6.28 -17.50 -11.21
C SER A 191 6.50 -17.64 -9.69
N LEU A 192 5.88 -16.77 -8.89
CA LEU A 192 5.97 -16.80 -7.43
C LEU A 192 5.24 -18.01 -6.82
N LEU A 193 4.07 -18.39 -7.37
CA LEU A 193 3.32 -19.57 -6.94
C LEU A 193 4.09 -20.86 -7.25
N ASP A 194 4.63 -21.00 -8.45
CA ASP A 194 5.41 -22.18 -8.88
C ASP A 194 6.69 -22.33 -8.05
N ALA A 195 7.29 -21.23 -7.64
CA ALA A 195 8.46 -21.21 -6.75
C ALA A 195 8.07 -21.47 -5.27
N GLY A 196 6.79 -21.47 -4.92
CA GLY A 196 6.32 -21.64 -3.52
C GLY A 196 6.69 -20.45 -2.63
N LEU A 197 6.78 -19.25 -3.20
CA LEU A 197 7.25 -18.03 -2.51
C LEU A 197 6.12 -17.09 -2.10
N ILE A 198 4.88 -17.34 -2.51
CA ILE A 198 3.72 -16.56 -2.02
C ILE A 198 3.53 -16.84 -0.53
N PRO A 199 3.68 -15.84 0.34
CA PRO A 199 3.50 -16.03 1.78
C PRO A 199 2.02 -15.98 2.16
N HIS A 200 1.70 -16.57 3.32
CA HIS A 200 0.46 -16.21 4.02
C HIS A 200 0.56 -14.75 4.48
N ALA A 201 -0.56 -14.01 4.39
CA ALA A 201 -0.66 -12.66 4.95
C ALA A 201 -2.10 -12.37 5.42
N ASP A 202 -2.22 -11.65 6.54
CA ASP A 202 -3.52 -11.29 7.13
C ASP A 202 -4.29 -10.29 6.28
N VAL A 203 -3.55 -9.41 5.60
CA VAL A 203 -4.10 -8.39 4.71
C VAL A 203 -3.45 -8.49 3.32
N LEU A 204 -4.27 -8.45 2.28
CA LEU A 204 -3.82 -8.44 0.89
C LEU A 204 -4.20 -7.12 0.22
N LYS A 205 -3.21 -6.33 -0.22
CA LYS A 205 -3.45 -5.28 -1.21
C LYS A 205 -3.60 -5.96 -2.57
N ILE A 206 -4.78 -5.87 -3.14
CA ILE A 206 -5.11 -6.50 -4.43
C ILE A 206 -4.26 -5.90 -5.55
N ALA A 207 -3.72 -6.79 -6.38
CA ALA A 207 -2.82 -6.45 -7.47
C ALA A 207 -3.54 -5.68 -8.59
N ASN A 208 -2.79 -4.82 -9.27
CA ASN A 208 -3.22 -4.10 -10.47
C ASN A 208 -4.61 -3.47 -10.31
N HIS A 209 -4.85 -2.79 -9.18
CA HIS A 209 -6.12 -2.11 -8.84
C HIS A 209 -7.38 -2.99 -8.91
N GLY A 210 -7.21 -4.31 -8.98
CA GLY A 210 -8.29 -5.27 -9.18
C GLY A 210 -8.66 -5.51 -10.64
N GLU A 211 -7.74 -5.29 -11.58
CA GLU A 211 -7.91 -5.59 -13.00
C GLU A 211 -8.13 -7.09 -13.28
N SER A 212 -8.62 -7.41 -14.48
CA SER A 212 -9.00 -8.77 -14.85
C SER A 212 -7.83 -9.75 -15.06
N ASP A 213 -6.61 -9.25 -15.23
CA ASP A 213 -5.38 -9.99 -15.54
C ASP A 213 -4.48 -10.21 -14.31
N ALA A 214 -4.98 -9.87 -13.12
CA ALA A 214 -4.29 -10.03 -11.85
C ALA A 214 -5.18 -10.74 -10.81
N THR A 215 -4.59 -11.19 -9.73
CA THR A 215 -5.26 -11.78 -8.56
C THR A 215 -6.08 -13.03 -8.91
N SER A 216 -5.40 -14.17 -9.06
CA SER A 216 -6.04 -15.47 -9.31
C SER A 216 -6.63 -16.10 -8.03
N ASP A 217 -7.47 -17.14 -8.23
CA ASP A 217 -7.94 -18.02 -7.15
C ASP A 217 -6.76 -18.67 -6.40
N ALA A 218 -5.69 -19.02 -7.12
CA ALA A 218 -4.50 -19.64 -6.53
C ALA A 218 -3.74 -18.68 -5.61
N LEU A 219 -3.60 -17.41 -6.04
CA LEU A 219 -2.99 -16.37 -5.17
C LEU A 219 -3.79 -16.18 -3.90
N VAL A 220 -5.11 -15.97 -4.02
CA VAL A 220 -5.98 -15.75 -2.86
C VAL A 220 -5.96 -16.95 -1.92
N ALA A 221 -5.95 -18.18 -2.46
CA ALA A 221 -5.84 -19.40 -1.65
C ALA A 221 -4.48 -19.52 -0.94
N ALA A 222 -3.37 -19.15 -1.61
CA ALA A 222 -2.03 -19.19 -1.03
C ALA A 222 -1.84 -18.13 0.06
N VAL A 223 -2.26 -16.89 -0.18
CA VAL A 223 -2.18 -15.79 0.80
C VAL A 223 -3.16 -16.02 1.95
N SER A 224 -4.38 -16.53 1.65
CA SER A 224 -5.45 -16.78 2.63
C SER A 224 -5.74 -15.56 3.54
N PRO A 225 -5.99 -14.37 2.98
CA PRO A 225 -6.11 -13.14 3.76
C PRO A 225 -7.46 -13.04 4.48
N SER A 226 -7.45 -12.36 5.62
CA SER A 226 -8.65 -12.00 6.37
C SER A 226 -9.28 -10.68 5.91
N LEU A 227 -8.54 -9.87 5.15
CA LEU A 227 -8.97 -8.56 4.61
C LEU A 227 -8.27 -8.29 3.29
N ALA A 228 -8.99 -7.72 2.33
CA ALA A 228 -8.43 -7.20 1.09
C ALA A 228 -8.56 -5.67 1.02
N VAL A 229 -7.57 -5.01 0.41
CA VAL A 229 -7.58 -3.56 0.14
C VAL A 229 -7.42 -3.35 -1.37
N ILE A 230 -8.26 -2.51 -1.96
CA ILE A 230 -8.20 -2.15 -3.38
C ILE A 230 -8.05 -0.63 -3.51
N SER A 231 -7.01 -0.19 -4.19
CA SER A 231 -6.83 1.22 -4.57
C SER A 231 -7.41 1.40 -5.97
N THR A 232 -8.60 1.96 -6.09
CA THR A 232 -9.23 2.19 -7.39
C THR A 232 -10.25 3.32 -7.33
N ASN A 233 -10.75 3.72 -8.51
CA ASN A 233 -11.84 4.68 -8.67
C ASN A 233 -12.64 4.37 -9.92
N THR A 234 -13.86 3.87 -9.74
CA THR A 234 -14.77 3.47 -10.81
C THR A 234 -15.30 4.64 -11.67
N VAL A 235 -15.10 5.89 -11.22
CA VAL A 235 -15.42 7.08 -12.04
C VAL A 235 -14.37 7.29 -13.12
N ASP A 236 -13.10 7.01 -12.81
CA ASP A 236 -12.00 7.14 -13.77
C ASP A 236 -11.92 5.90 -14.69
N GLU A 237 -12.05 4.71 -14.06
CA GLU A 237 -11.93 3.40 -14.71
C GLU A 237 -13.12 2.52 -14.28
N PRO A 238 -14.24 2.54 -15.03
CA PRO A 238 -15.47 1.84 -14.64
C PRO A 238 -15.33 0.33 -14.52
N ASP A 239 -14.31 -0.25 -15.16
CA ASP A 239 -14.08 -1.69 -15.20
C ASP A 239 -13.22 -2.20 -14.02
N THR A 240 -12.79 -1.31 -13.11
CA THR A 240 -12.05 -1.68 -11.91
C THR A 240 -12.79 -1.32 -10.62
N PRO A 241 -12.85 -2.23 -9.63
CA PRO A 241 -12.33 -3.60 -9.67
C PRO A 241 -13.18 -4.50 -10.58
N ASP A 242 -12.51 -5.40 -11.31
CA ASP A 242 -13.19 -6.35 -12.19
C ASP A 242 -14.19 -7.23 -11.41
N PRO A 243 -15.38 -7.47 -11.96
CA PRO A 243 -16.37 -8.32 -11.31
C PRO A 243 -15.88 -9.75 -10.99
N ARG A 244 -14.88 -10.28 -11.70
CA ARG A 244 -14.24 -11.57 -11.38
C ARG A 244 -13.54 -11.49 -10.03
N VAL A 245 -12.72 -10.45 -9.82
CA VAL A 245 -11.98 -10.24 -8.56
C VAL A 245 -12.96 -10.09 -7.39
N MET A 246 -14.00 -9.28 -7.57
CA MET A 246 -15.02 -9.09 -6.52
C MET A 246 -15.78 -10.37 -6.19
N ARG A 247 -16.12 -11.20 -7.20
CA ARG A 247 -16.74 -12.51 -6.97
C ARG A 247 -15.80 -13.47 -6.26
N LEU A 248 -14.52 -13.47 -6.62
CA LEU A 248 -13.51 -14.30 -5.97
C LEU A 248 -13.40 -13.98 -4.46
N LEU A 249 -13.22 -12.70 -4.12
CA LEU A 249 -13.12 -12.25 -2.73
C LEU A 249 -14.40 -12.53 -1.94
N SER A 250 -15.57 -12.23 -2.53
CA SER A 250 -16.86 -12.52 -1.91
C SER A 250 -17.09 -14.02 -1.72
N GLY A 251 -16.73 -14.84 -2.70
CA GLY A 251 -16.83 -16.31 -2.62
C GLY A 251 -15.94 -16.91 -1.53
N ALA A 252 -14.81 -16.28 -1.25
CA ALA A 252 -13.91 -16.64 -0.16
C ALA A 252 -14.30 -16.00 1.19
N ASN A 253 -15.38 -15.22 1.26
CA ASN A 253 -15.82 -14.44 2.42
C ASN A 253 -14.75 -13.45 2.93
N ILE A 254 -13.94 -12.87 2.04
CA ILE A 254 -12.93 -11.88 2.37
C ILE A 254 -13.57 -10.49 2.27
N PRO A 255 -13.66 -9.73 3.38
CA PRO A 255 -14.10 -8.33 3.34
C PRO A 255 -13.13 -7.47 2.53
N VAL A 256 -13.66 -6.43 1.88
CA VAL A 256 -12.88 -5.57 0.99
C VAL A 256 -13.04 -4.11 1.43
N LEU A 257 -11.93 -3.39 1.53
CA LEU A 257 -11.89 -1.94 1.65
C LEU A 257 -11.45 -1.35 0.30
N ILE A 258 -12.19 -0.37 -0.20
CA ILE A 258 -11.87 0.30 -1.47
C ILE A 258 -11.58 1.77 -1.18
N THR A 259 -10.46 2.30 -1.70
CA THR A 259 -10.04 3.67 -1.41
C THR A 259 -11.05 4.73 -1.83
N GLN A 260 -11.78 4.52 -2.93
CA GLN A 260 -12.80 5.45 -3.40
C GLN A 260 -13.97 5.66 -2.41
N ASP A 261 -14.20 4.72 -1.48
CA ASP A 261 -15.29 4.80 -0.50
C ASP A 261 -14.95 5.73 0.68
N SER A 262 -13.86 6.44 0.58
CA SER A 262 -13.35 7.37 1.59
C SER A 262 -12.90 8.70 0.96
N GLU A 263 -12.85 9.76 1.76
CA GLU A 263 -12.33 11.05 1.32
C GLU A 263 -10.80 11.04 1.19
N LYS A 264 -10.11 10.45 2.18
CA LYS A 264 -8.64 10.49 2.28
C LYS A 264 -7.97 9.14 2.07
N GLY A 265 -8.69 8.05 2.31
CA GLY A 265 -8.16 6.70 2.19
C GLY A 265 -8.69 5.73 3.24
N VAL A 266 -8.27 4.49 3.16
CA VAL A 266 -8.62 3.44 4.10
C VAL A 266 -7.41 3.06 4.93
N LEU A 267 -7.58 3.03 6.25
CA LEU A 267 -6.53 2.69 7.21
C LEU A 267 -6.76 1.29 7.75
N VAL A 268 -5.73 0.46 7.68
CA VAL A 268 -5.67 -0.85 8.32
C VAL A 268 -4.59 -0.80 9.40
N ILE A 269 -4.93 -1.23 10.60
CA ILE A 269 -4.02 -1.31 11.74
C ILE A 269 -3.94 -2.76 12.18
N LEU A 270 -2.73 -3.29 12.27
CA LEU A 270 -2.42 -4.56 12.91
C LEU A 270 -1.88 -4.28 14.30
N ARG A 271 -2.58 -4.78 15.31
CA ARG A 271 -2.20 -4.58 16.72
C ARG A 271 -2.41 -5.87 17.50
N ASN A 272 -1.35 -6.46 18.00
CA ASN A 272 -1.39 -7.70 18.79
C ASN A 272 -2.14 -8.85 18.07
N GLY A 273 -2.03 -8.93 16.74
CA GLY A 273 -2.72 -9.93 15.91
C GLY A 273 -4.18 -9.60 15.58
N GLU A 274 -4.68 -8.43 15.99
CA GLU A 274 -6.01 -7.95 15.59
C GLU A 274 -5.92 -7.02 14.39
N ILE A 275 -6.92 -7.09 13.50
CA ILE A 275 -7.08 -6.18 12.35
C ILE A 275 -8.13 -5.14 12.73
N ILE A 276 -7.74 -3.87 12.75
CA ILE A 276 -8.62 -2.73 12.98
C ILE A 276 -8.65 -1.91 11.69
N THR A 277 -9.84 -1.45 11.30
CA THR A 277 -10.01 -0.69 10.05
C THR A 277 -10.71 0.64 10.32
N GLU A 278 -10.29 1.68 9.60
CA GLU A 278 -10.92 3.01 9.64
C GLU A 278 -11.05 3.57 8.22
N ILE A 279 -12.16 4.25 7.97
CA ILE A 279 -12.38 5.06 6.77
C ILE A 279 -11.97 6.50 7.11
N LYS A 280 -11.02 7.07 6.37
CA LYS A 280 -10.44 8.40 6.65
C LYS A 280 -11.10 9.53 5.87
#